data_5b9c0cc6481c71dce1003221bc718233
#
_entry.id   5b9c0cc6481c71dce1003221bc718233
#
_cell.length_a   1.000
_cell.length_b   1.000
_cell.length_c   1.000
_cell.angle_alpha   90.00
_cell.angle_beta   90.00
_cell.angle_gamma   90.00
#
_symmetry.space_group_name_H-M   'P 1'
#
loop_
_entity.id
_entity.type
_entity.pdbx_description
1 polymer ?
#
loop_
_entity_poly.entity_id
_entity_poly.type
_entity_poly.pdbx_seq_one_letter_code
_entity_poly.pdbx_strand_id
1 'polypeptide(L)'
;MSEECTHDCSTCSSNCGSKDPKSLLVAPHPNSKIGKVIGVVSGKGGVGKSMVTDLLAVEFARRGYHCGILDADITGPSIPKAFGITEKAQGNETTIFPVKSKKYGVDIMSINVLLENESDPVVWRGPVIGGTVRQFWSDTLWDNVDYLFVDMPPGTGDVALTVFQNIPIDGIVVVTSPQDLVCLLYTSPSPRDCS
;
A
#
# COMPACT_ATOMS: atom_id res chain seq x y z
N MET A 1 11.04 -39.92 -5.05
CA MET A 1 10.57 -39.97 -3.64
C MET A 1 10.60 -38.54 -3.13
N SER A 2 9.44 -37.90 -3.09
CA SER A 2 9.28 -36.52 -2.56
C SER A 2 9.26 -36.65 -1.04
N GLU A 3 10.30 -36.18 -0.35
CA GLU A 3 10.28 -36.06 1.09
C GLU A 3 9.16 -35.09 1.49
N GLU A 4 8.18 -35.56 2.24
CA GLU A 4 7.09 -34.76 2.76
C GLU A 4 7.67 -33.71 3.72
N CYS A 5 7.41 -32.44 3.42
CA CYS A 5 7.81 -31.34 4.27
C CYS A 5 7.05 -31.41 5.61
N THR A 6 7.76 -31.59 6.70
CA THR A 6 7.18 -31.70 8.07
C THR A 6 6.70 -30.37 8.63
N HIS A 7 6.82 -29.25 7.87
CA HIS A 7 6.49 -27.87 8.26
C HIS A 7 7.17 -27.36 9.54
N ASP A 8 8.12 -28.10 10.12
CA ASP A 8 8.96 -27.61 11.22
C ASP A 8 10.24 -26.99 10.65
N CYS A 9 10.24 -25.67 10.52
CA CYS A 9 11.34 -24.90 9.96
C CYS A 9 12.56 -24.75 10.89
N SER A 10 12.44 -25.12 12.17
CA SER A 10 13.51 -24.96 13.14
C SER A 10 14.61 -26.04 12.97
N THR A 11 14.25 -27.22 12.45
CA THR A 11 15.14 -28.37 12.28
C THR A 11 15.42 -28.75 10.82
N CYS A 12 14.76 -28.05 9.86
CA CYS A 12 14.84 -28.37 8.46
C CYS A 12 16.13 -27.79 7.80
N SER A 13 16.96 -28.67 7.23
CA SER A 13 18.18 -28.31 6.48
C SER A 13 17.94 -27.97 5.01
N SER A 14 16.71 -28.12 4.49
CA SER A 14 16.38 -27.86 3.10
C SER A 14 16.40 -26.35 2.82
N ASN A 15 16.97 -25.94 1.69
CA ASN A 15 16.96 -24.56 1.23
C ASN A 15 15.61 -24.24 0.59
N CYS A 16 14.62 -23.97 1.43
CA CYS A 16 13.25 -23.66 1.02
C CYS A 16 13.11 -22.14 0.81
N GLY A 17 12.79 -21.70 -0.41
CA GLY A 17 12.64 -20.28 -0.77
C GLY A 17 11.57 -19.51 0.06
N SER A 18 10.73 -20.24 0.82
CA SER A 18 9.73 -19.64 1.72
C SER A 18 10.28 -19.20 3.10
N LYS A 19 11.58 -19.46 3.38
CA LYS A 19 12.20 -19.12 4.68
C LYS A 19 12.65 -17.68 4.81
N ASP A 20 12.83 -16.97 3.71
CA ASP A 20 13.27 -15.58 3.72
C ASP A 20 12.09 -14.67 3.33
N PRO A 21 11.49 -13.94 4.30
CA PRO A 21 10.41 -12.99 3.99
C PRO A 21 10.84 -11.90 3.00
N LYS A 22 12.15 -11.64 2.86
CA LYS A 22 12.69 -10.73 1.85
C LYS A 22 12.56 -11.27 0.43
N SER A 23 12.35 -12.56 0.22
CA SER A 23 12.18 -13.16 -1.10
C SER A 23 10.88 -12.76 -1.80
N LEU A 24 9.89 -12.24 -1.06
CA LEU A 24 8.61 -11.78 -1.61
C LEU A 24 8.60 -10.30 -1.98
N LEU A 25 9.58 -9.53 -1.51
CA LEU A 25 9.67 -8.11 -1.82
C LEU A 25 9.91 -7.89 -3.32
N VAL A 26 9.16 -6.95 -3.87
CA VAL A 26 9.27 -6.52 -5.26
C VAL A 26 10.13 -5.27 -5.31
N ALA A 27 11.09 -5.23 -6.23
CA ALA A 27 11.85 -4.01 -6.47
C ALA A 27 10.94 -2.92 -7.06
N PRO A 28 11.10 -1.64 -6.67
CA PRO A 28 10.44 -0.54 -7.34
C PRO A 28 10.98 -0.38 -8.77
N HIS A 29 10.35 0.50 -9.56
CA HIS A 29 10.85 0.83 -10.89
C HIS A 29 12.36 1.21 -10.84
N PRO A 30 13.20 0.70 -11.77
CA PRO A 30 14.67 0.84 -11.68
C PRO A 30 15.17 2.28 -11.54
N ASN A 31 14.44 3.23 -12.11
CA ASN A 31 14.77 4.66 -12.04
C ASN A 31 14.11 5.38 -10.87
N SER A 32 13.32 4.68 -10.05
CA SER A 32 12.69 5.27 -8.86
C SER A 32 13.71 5.49 -7.74
N LYS A 33 13.54 6.61 -7.04
CA LYS A 33 14.28 6.92 -5.82
C LYS A 33 13.27 7.29 -4.74
N ILE A 34 13.17 6.46 -3.72
CA ILE A 34 12.23 6.61 -2.62
C ILE A 34 13.02 6.61 -1.31
N GLY A 35 12.83 7.65 -0.51
CA GLY A 35 13.51 7.80 0.77
C GLY A 35 12.90 6.90 1.84
N LYS A 36 11.61 7.06 2.12
CA LYS A 36 10.85 6.29 3.11
C LYS A 36 9.49 5.89 2.60
N VAL A 37 9.07 4.67 2.92
CA VAL A 37 7.74 4.13 2.60
C VAL A 37 6.95 3.96 3.90
N ILE A 38 5.80 4.65 3.99
CA ILE A 38 4.95 4.66 5.19
C ILE A 38 3.58 4.07 4.84
N GLY A 39 3.24 2.93 5.43
CA GLY A 39 1.93 2.32 5.29
C GLY A 39 0.91 2.98 6.22
N VAL A 40 -0.25 3.38 5.69
CA VAL A 40 -1.38 3.87 6.50
C VAL A 40 -2.44 2.78 6.54
N VAL A 41 -2.72 2.26 7.72
CA VAL A 41 -3.57 1.09 7.92
C VAL A 41 -4.75 1.39 8.82
N SER A 42 -5.83 0.63 8.63
CA SER A 42 -6.98 0.66 9.54
C SER A 42 -7.62 -0.73 9.63
N GLY A 43 -8.08 -1.11 10.81
CA GLY A 43 -8.79 -2.38 11.00
C GLY A 43 -10.22 -2.37 10.44
N LYS A 44 -10.78 -1.20 10.18
CA LYS A 44 -12.17 -1.02 9.72
C LYS A 44 -12.24 0.07 8.65
N GLY A 45 -13.15 -0.09 7.70
CA GLY A 45 -13.49 0.96 6.75
C GLY A 45 -14.21 2.16 7.40
N GLY A 46 -14.07 3.34 6.81
CA GLY A 46 -14.78 4.54 7.23
C GLY A 46 -14.22 5.26 8.47
N VAL A 47 -13.03 4.91 8.96
CA VAL A 47 -12.38 5.59 10.10
C VAL A 47 -11.56 6.82 9.69
N GLY A 48 -11.52 7.16 8.41
CA GLY A 48 -10.78 8.32 7.91
C GLY A 48 -9.34 8.02 7.49
N LYS A 49 -8.99 6.76 7.22
CA LYS A 49 -7.65 6.32 6.81
C LYS A 49 -7.10 7.16 5.65
N SER A 50 -7.81 7.20 4.51
CA SER A 50 -7.38 7.95 3.32
C SER A 50 -7.27 9.45 3.58
N MET A 51 -8.16 10.02 4.40
CA MET A 51 -8.04 11.43 4.83
C MET A 51 -6.76 11.68 5.65
N VAL A 52 -6.38 10.75 6.52
CA VAL A 52 -5.11 10.84 7.26
C VAL A 52 -3.93 10.73 6.32
N THR A 53 -3.98 9.83 5.33
CA THR A 53 -2.96 9.70 4.27
C THR A 53 -2.78 11.01 3.52
N ASP A 54 -3.88 11.62 3.07
CA ASP A 54 -3.89 12.91 2.36
C ASP A 54 -3.28 14.03 3.21
N LEU A 55 -3.70 14.13 4.48
CA LEU A 55 -3.19 15.15 5.41
C LEU A 55 -1.69 14.98 5.68
N LEU A 56 -1.20 13.76 5.85
CA LEU A 56 0.23 13.48 6.03
C LEU A 56 1.01 13.93 4.80
N ALA A 57 0.60 13.52 3.60
CA ALA A 57 1.28 13.90 2.37
C ALA A 57 1.31 15.42 2.16
N VAL A 58 0.19 16.10 2.41
CA VAL A 58 0.10 17.58 2.31
C VAL A 58 0.98 18.25 3.36
N GLU A 59 0.96 17.80 4.61
CA GLU A 59 1.77 18.42 5.67
C GLU A 59 3.26 18.24 5.43
N PHE A 60 3.70 17.06 4.97
CA PHE A 60 5.09 16.83 4.62
C PHE A 60 5.50 17.65 3.39
N ALA A 61 4.63 17.76 2.38
CA ALA A 61 4.87 18.62 1.21
C ALA A 61 4.99 20.11 1.63
N ARG A 62 4.17 20.57 2.57
CA ARG A 62 4.29 21.95 3.14
C ARG A 62 5.59 22.19 3.87
N ARG A 63 6.20 21.15 4.43
CA ARG A 63 7.53 21.20 5.06
C ARG A 63 8.67 21.13 4.06
N GLY A 64 8.40 21.02 2.77
CA GLY A 64 9.38 21.02 1.70
C GLY A 64 9.86 19.64 1.25
N TYR A 65 9.23 18.55 1.74
CA TYR A 65 9.52 17.20 1.26
C TYR A 65 8.76 16.89 -0.03
N HIS A 66 9.39 16.15 -0.92
CA HIS A 66 8.71 15.59 -2.07
C HIS A 66 7.95 14.33 -1.65
N CYS A 67 6.63 14.36 -1.77
CA CYS A 67 5.75 13.30 -1.30
C CYS A 67 5.04 12.59 -2.44
N GLY A 68 4.85 11.28 -2.28
CA GLY A 68 4.00 10.46 -3.12
C GLY A 68 2.91 9.77 -2.32
N ILE A 69 1.81 9.43 -2.97
CA ILE A 69 0.74 8.58 -2.43
C ILE A 69 0.50 7.43 -3.42
N LEU A 70 0.62 6.20 -2.92
CA LEU A 70 0.19 4.98 -3.58
C LEU A 70 -1.14 4.54 -2.95
N ASP A 71 -2.24 4.73 -3.68
CA ASP A 71 -3.57 4.30 -3.26
C ASP A 71 -3.75 2.81 -3.57
N ALA A 72 -3.60 1.98 -2.55
CA ALA A 72 -3.77 0.53 -2.61
C ALA A 72 -5.20 0.08 -2.24
N ASP A 73 -6.10 1.01 -1.86
CA ASP A 73 -7.52 0.73 -1.64
C ASP A 73 -8.30 0.77 -2.96
N ILE A 74 -8.05 -0.21 -3.80
CA ILE A 74 -8.64 -0.32 -5.14
C ILE A 74 -10.18 -0.40 -5.10
N THR A 75 -10.74 -0.90 -4.01
CA THR A 75 -12.20 -1.09 -3.86
C THR A 75 -12.94 0.20 -3.54
N GLY A 76 -12.27 1.19 -3.00
CA GLY A 76 -12.84 2.47 -2.63
C GLY A 76 -11.89 3.64 -2.84
N PRO A 77 -11.30 3.78 -4.04
CA PRO A 77 -10.25 4.77 -4.27
C PRO A 77 -10.81 6.18 -4.14
N SER A 78 -10.31 6.93 -3.17
CA SER A 78 -10.82 8.28 -2.82
C SER A 78 -9.77 9.38 -2.97
N ILE A 79 -8.51 9.02 -3.01
CA ILE A 79 -7.37 9.95 -3.00
C ILE A 79 -7.37 10.93 -4.18
N PRO A 80 -7.50 10.51 -5.46
CA PRO A 80 -7.50 11.45 -6.58
C PRO A 80 -8.62 12.48 -6.47
N LYS A 81 -9.79 12.06 -5.99
CA LYS A 81 -10.95 12.93 -5.80
C LYS A 81 -10.72 13.97 -4.71
N ALA A 82 -10.08 13.59 -3.60
CA ALA A 82 -9.74 14.50 -2.51
C ALA A 82 -8.75 15.59 -2.96
N PHE A 83 -7.84 15.27 -3.88
CA PHE A 83 -6.91 16.24 -4.48
C PHE A 83 -7.48 16.98 -5.70
N GLY A 84 -8.72 16.72 -6.10
CA GLY A 84 -9.36 17.33 -7.27
C GLY A 84 -8.67 16.94 -8.60
N ILE A 85 -8.11 15.75 -8.66
CA ILE A 85 -7.45 15.22 -9.85
C ILE A 85 -8.51 14.64 -10.79
N THR A 86 -8.54 15.15 -11.99
CA THR A 86 -9.36 14.65 -13.11
C THR A 86 -8.50 14.14 -14.27
N GLU A 87 -7.21 14.42 -14.20
CA GLU A 87 -6.24 14.00 -15.20
C GLU A 87 -5.95 12.50 -15.05
N LYS A 88 -5.64 11.87 -16.18
CA LYS A 88 -5.25 10.45 -16.20
C LYS A 88 -3.74 10.32 -16.13
N ALA A 89 -3.28 9.23 -15.54
CA ALA A 89 -1.88 8.89 -15.55
C ALA A 89 -1.41 8.65 -16.98
N GLN A 90 -0.24 9.15 -17.29
CA GLN A 90 0.41 8.90 -18.57
C GLN A 90 1.45 7.80 -18.39
N GLY A 91 1.73 7.07 -19.44
CA GLY A 91 2.73 6.01 -19.39
C GLY A 91 3.20 5.60 -20.77
N ASN A 92 4.22 4.78 -20.79
CA ASN A 92 4.69 4.06 -21.97
C ASN A 92 4.57 2.55 -21.68
N GLU A 93 5.11 1.71 -22.55
CA GLU A 93 5.01 0.23 -22.42
C GLU A 93 5.56 -0.33 -21.11
N THR A 94 6.46 0.39 -20.43
CA THR A 94 7.19 -0.11 -19.25
C THR A 94 7.12 0.79 -18.03
N THR A 95 6.61 2.02 -18.17
CA THR A 95 6.67 3.03 -17.10
C THR A 95 5.36 3.79 -17.02
N ILE A 96 4.85 3.93 -15.81
CA ILE A 96 3.68 4.74 -15.51
C ILE A 96 4.16 6.00 -14.76
N PHE A 97 3.67 7.17 -15.17
CA PHE A 97 3.97 8.42 -14.48
C PHE A 97 2.82 8.76 -13.54
N PRO A 98 3.09 8.99 -12.24
CA PRO A 98 2.06 9.40 -11.30
C PRO A 98 1.50 10.76 -11.68
N VAL A 99 0.25 11.02 -11.32
CA VAL A 99 -0.37 12.33 -11.52
C VAL A 99 0.03 13.25 -10.38
N LYS A 100 0.47 14.46 -10.72
CA LYS A 100 0.92 15.44 -9.72
C LYS A 100 -0.22 16.37 -9.30
N SER A 101 -0.44 16.50 -8.00
CA SER A 101 -1.42 17.44 -7.47
C SER A 101 -1.01 18.89 -7.72
N LYS A 102 -1.93 19.74 -8.21
CA LYS A 102 -1.64 21.12 -8.64
C LYS A 102 -1.17 22.03 -7.52
N LYS A 103 -1.70 21.85 -6.32
CA LYS A 103 -1.46 22.76 -5.20
C LYS A 103 -0.20 22.42 -4.38
N TYR A 104 0.06 21.15 -4.18
CA TYR A 104 1.12 20.69 -3.26
C TYR A 104 2.23 19.91 -3.95
N GLY A 105 2.07 19.58 -5.24
CA GLY A 105 3.06 18.81 -6.00
C GLY A 105 3.20 17.36 -5.53
N VAL A 106 2.22 16.82 -4.81
CA VAL A 106 2.21 15.43 -4.37
C VAL A 106 1.97 14.52 -5.57
N ASP A 107 2.80 13.51 -5.74
CA ASP A 107 2.66 12.50 -6.78
C ASP A 107 1.65 11.44 -6.36
N ILE A 108 0.64 11.17 -7.19
CA ILE A 108 -0.48 10.29 -6.83
C ILE A 108 -0.64 9.21 -7.88
N MET A 109 -0.66 7.95 -7.39
CA MET A 109 -0.98 6.77 -8.17
C MET A 109 -2.15 6.04 -7.53
N SER A 110 -3.22 5.84 -8.29
CA SER A 110 -4.44 5.15 -7.92
C SER A 110 -5.06 4.51 -9.15
N ILE A 111 -5.91 3.52 -8.96
CA ILE A 111 -6.64 2.89 -10.06
C ILE A 111 -7.49 3.91 -10.85
N ASN A 112 -8.07 4.89 -10.18
CA ASN A 112 -8.93 5.89 -10.82
C ASN A 112 -8.20 6.79 -11.83
N VAL A 113 -6.88 6.95 -11.70
CA VAL A 113 -6.12 7.72 -12.69
C VAL A 113 -5.73 6.90 -13.92
N LEU A 114 -5.94 5.58 -13.90
CA LEU A 114 -5.67 4.68 -15.04
C LEU A 114 -6.93 4.32 -15.82
N LEU A 115 -8.08 4.19 -15.15
CA LEU A 115 -9.34 3.83 -15.80
C LEU A 115 -9.85 4.97 -16.68
N GLU A 116 -10.33 4.67 -17.89
CA GLU A 116 -10.93 5.67 -18.77
C GLU A 116 -12.21 6.25 -18.17
N ASN A 117 -13.04 5.40 -17.56
CA ASN A 117 -14.26 5.80 -16.85
C ASN A 117 -14.23 5.26 -15.41
N GLU A 118 -14.55 6.12 -14.43
CA GLU A 118 -14.67 5.73 -13.01
C GLU A 118 -15.78 4.71 -12.75
N SER A 119 -16.75 4.60 -13.66
CA SER A 119 -17.92 3.70 -13.56
C SER A 119 -17.72 2.38 -14.26
N ASP A 120 -16.58 2.11 -14.88
CA ASP A 120 -16.33 0.84 -15.55
C ASP A 120 -16.38 -0.30 -14.51
N PRO A 121 -17.28 -1.28 -14.69
CA PRO A 121 -17.40 -2.37 -13.72
C PRO A 121 -16.21 -3.31 -13.85
N VAL A 122 -15.19 -3.06 -13.04
CA VAL A 122 -14.05 -3.97 -12.94
C VAL A 122 -14.32 -4.94 -11.79
N VAL A 123 -14.46 -6.22 -12.12
CA VAL A 123 -14.64 -7.27 -11.12
C VAL A 123 -13.27 -7.58 -10.49
N TRP A 124 -12.95 -6.87 -9.42
CA TRP A 124 -11.71 -7.07 -8.69
C TRP A 124 -11.84 -8.27 -7.74
N ARG A 125 -11.10 -9.33 -8.03
CA ARG A 125 -10.91 -10.45 -7.10
C ARG A 125 -9.55 -10.27 -6.38
N GLY A 126 -9.43 -10.75 -5.14
CA GLY A 126 -8.23 -10.57 -4.31
C GLY A 126 -6.88 -10.76 -5.02
N PRO A 127 -6.64 -11.84 -5.80
CA PRO A 127 -5.39 -12.03 -6.52
C PRO A 127 -5.12 -10.96 -7.60
N VAL A 128 -6.18 -10.46 -8.25
CA VAL A 128 -6.06 -9.40 -9.27
C VAL A 128 -5.71 -8.08 -8.61
N ILE A 129 -6.34 -7.76 -7.47
CA ILE A 129 -6.06 -6.55 -6.70
C ILE A 129 -4.59 -6.54 -6.24
N GLY A 130 -4.11 -7.64 -5.66
CA GLY A 130 -2.72 -7.76 -5.23
C GLY A 130 -1.73 -7.59 -6.39
N GLY A 131 -2.05 -8.15 -7.56
CA GLY A 131 -1.28 -7.98 -8.79
C GLY A 131 -1.23 -6.52 -9.24
N THR A 132 -2.36 -5.82 -9.20
CA THR A 132 -2.45 -4.40 -9.59
C THR A 132 -1.66 -3.50 -8.66
N VAL A 133 -1.77 -3.68 -7.35
CA VAL A 133 -0.97 -2.90 -6.38
C VAL A 133 0.53 -3.16 -6.57
N ARG A 134 0.91 -4.41 -6.84
CA ARG A 134 2.28 -4.77 -7.16
C ARG A 134 2.76 -4.05 -8.42
N GLN A 135 1.94 -3.99 -9.46
CA GLN A 135 2.24 -3.26 -10.70
C GLN A 135 2.37 -1.76 -10.45
N PHE A 136 1.51 -1.15 -9.63
CA PHE A 136 1.63 0.26 -9.25
C PHE A 136 2.94 0.56 -8.51
N TRP A 137 3.45 -0.41 -7.77
CA TRP A 137 4.74 -0.29 -7.12
C TRP A 137 5.91 -0.44 -8.10
N SER A 138 5.89 -1.48 -8.96
CA SER A 138 7.02 -1.82 -9.84
C SER A 138 7.13 -0.96 -11.10
N ASP A 139 6.00 -0.52 -11.66
CA ASP A 139 5.96 0.14 -12.97
C ASP A 139 5.82 1.67 -12.85
N THR A 140 5.45 2.19 -11.68
CA THR A 140 5.37 3.65 -11.46
C THR A 140 6.75 4.23 -11.19
N LEU A 141 7.07 5.29 -11.92
CA LEU A 141 8.29 6.07 -11.69
C LEU A 141 8.11 7.06 -10.55
N TRP A 142 8.67 6.74 -9.39
CA TRP A 142 8.73 7.62 -8.21
C TRP A 142 10.04 8.41 -8.26
N ASP A 143 10.01 9.61 -8.85
CA ASP A 143 11.23 10.40 -9.07
C ASP A 143 11.59 11.24 -7.86
N ASN A 144 12.63 10.82 -7.12
CA ASN A 144 13.17 11.50 -5.94
C ASN A 144 12.11 11.82 -4.86
N VAL A 145 11.24 10.87 -4.57
CA VAL A 145 10.21 10.97 -3.52
C VAL A 145 10.86 10.73 -2.14
N ASP A 146 10.80 11.72 -1.25
CA ASP A 146 11.32 11.61 0.12
C ASP A 146 10.44 10.68 0.96
N TYR A 147 9.13 10.83 0.87
CA TYR A 147 8.14 10.03 1.59
C TYR A 147 7.04 9.53 0.66
N LEU A 148 6.91 8.21 0.55
CA LEU A 148 5.81 7.56 -0.15
C LEU A 148 4.82 7.02 0.88
N PHE A 149 3.61 7.56 0.90
CA PHE A 149 2.52 7.08 1.72
C PHE A 149 1.73 6.03 0.96
N VAL A 150 1.55 4.85 1.55
CA VAL A 150 0.75 3.77 0.96
C VAL A 150 -0.58 3.70 1.71
N ASP A 151 -1.66 4.10 1.04
CA ASP A 151 -3.02 3.99 1.58
C ASP A 151 -3.51 2.56 1.45
N MET A 152 -3.47 1.81 2.55
CA MET A 152 -3.74 0.38 2.57
C MET A 152 -5.25 0.09 2.48
N PRO A 153 -5.68 -1.03 1.89
CA PRO A 153 -7.06 -1.45 2.01
C PRO A 153 -7.44 -1.66 3.48
N PRO A 154 -8.72 -1.45 3.86
CA PRO A 154 -9.16 -1.64 5.24
C PRO A 154 -9.15 -3.11 5.65
N GLY A 155 -8.94 -3.37 6.94
CA GLY A 155 -8.94 -4.71 7.51
C GLY A 155 -7.60 -5.44 7.40
N THR A 156 -7.64 -6.75 7.70
CA THR A 156 -6.48 -7.65 7.76
C THR A 156 -6.53 -8.71 6.65
N GLY A 157 -7.22 -8.41 5.55
CA GLY A 157 -7.42 -9.36 4.46
C GLY A 157 -6.17 -9.62 3.61
N ASP A 158 -6.31 -10.57 2.69
CA ASP A 158 -5.22 -11.05 1.82
C ASP A 158 -4.55 -9.93 1.00
N VAL A 159 -5.30 -8.88 0.64
CA VAL A 159 -4.77 -7.74 -0.11
C VAL A 159 -3.78 -6.93 0.73
N ALA A 160 -4.15 -6.61 1.98
CA ALA A 160 -3.26 -5.90 2.89
C ALA A 160 -1.98 -6.70 3.16
N LEU A 161 -2.11 -8.02 3.37
CA LEU A 161 -0.97 -8.92 3.53
C LEU A 161 -0.07 -8.94 2.30
N THR A 162 -0.67 -9.00 1.10
CA THR A 162 0.06 -8.97 -0.18
C THR A 162 0.88 -7.68 -0.32
N VAL A 163 0.30 -6.53 0.05
CA VAL A 163 1.02 -5.24 0.02
C VAL A 163 2.21 -5.26 0.96
N PHE A 164 2.02 -5.72 2.22
CA PHE A 164 3.12 -5.85 3.19
C PHE A 164 4.22 -6.80 2.75
N GLN A 165 3.87 -7.86 2.03
CA GLN A 165 4.85 -8.83 1.53
C GLN A 165 5.64 -8.30 0.32
N ASN A 166 5.03 -7.46 -0.51
CA ASN A 166 5.64 -7.02 -1.77
C ASN A 166 6.33 -5.65 -1.67
N ILE A 167 5.87 -4.76 -0.79
CA ILE A 167 6.40 -3.40 -0.67
C ILE A 167 7.23 -3.28 0.61
N PRO A 168 8.48 -2.78 0.53
CA PRO A 168 9.35 -2.59 1.68
C PRO A 168 8.86 -1.39 2.51
N ILE A 169 7.99 -1.61 3.49
CA ILE A 169 7.43 -0.57 4.35
C ILE A 169 8.40 -0.27 5.51
N ASP A 170 8.82 0.99 5.65
CA ASP A 170 9.72 1.47 6.71
C ASP A 170 8.97 1.76 8.02
N GLY A 171 7.69 2.15 7.94
CA GLY A 171 6.90 2.49 9.11
C GLY A 171 5.40 2.42 8.85
N ILE A 172 4.61 2.34 9.90
CA ILE A 172 3.16 2.18 9.83
C ILE A 172 2.48 3.26 10.67
N VAL A 173 1.44 3.88 10.09
CA VAL A 173 0.49 4.75 10.80
C VAL A 173 -0.81 3.98 10.94
N VAL A 174 -1.26 3.74 12.16
CA VAL A 174 -2.51 3.04 12.46
C VAL A 174 -3.61 4.07 12.71
N VAL A 175 -4.65 4.04 11.87
CA VAL A 175 -5.82 4.91 11.99
C VAL A 175 -6.96 4.11 12.58
N THR A 176 -7.48 4.58 13.71
CA THR A 176 -8.57 3.91 14.43
C THR A 176 -9.58 4.93 14.93
N SER A 177 -10.79 4.48 15.26
CA SER A 177 -11.81 5.27 15.93
C SER A 177 -12.09 4.70 17.33
N PRO A 178 -12.49 5.51 18.31
CA PRO A 178 -12.74 5.05 19.69
C PRO A 178 -14.08 4.30 19.78
N GLN A 179 -14.19 3.19 19.04
CA GLN A 179 -15.33 2.27 19.10
C GLN A 179 -14.85 0.94 19.70
N ASP A 180 -15.60 0.35 20.62
CA ASP A 180 -15.24 -0.88 21.35
C ASP A 180 -14.85 -2.03 20.43
N LEU A 181 -15.57 -2.22 19.30
CA LEU A 181 -15.25 -3.24 18.29
C LEU A 181 -13.89 -3.04 17.61
N VAL A 182 -13.43 -1.80 17.50
CA VAL A 182 -12.11 -1.50 16.88
C VAL A 182 -11.00 -1.76 17.90
N CYS A 183 -11.23 -1.49 19.17
CA CYS A 183 -10.29 -1.86 20.23
C CYS A 183 -10.02 -3.36 20.25
N LEU A 184 -11.04 -4.19 20.06
CA LEU A 184 -10.90 -5.66 20.02
C LEU A 184 -10.07 -6.16 18.83
N LEU A 185 -10.04 -5.43 17.71
CA LEU A 185 -9.22 -5.80 16.53
C LEU A 185 -7.73 -5.54 16.75
N TYR A 186 -7.37 -4.56 17.58
CA TYR A 186 -5.98 -4.18 17.83
C TYR A 186 -5.43 -4.66 19.16
N THR A 187 -6.29 -4.99 20.11
CA THR A 187 -5.91 -5.64 21.38
C THR A 187 -5.94 -7.16 21.21
N SER A 188 -4.91 -7.71 20.57
CA SER A 188 -4.59 -9.13 20.82
C SER A 188 -4.18 -9.24 22.30
N PRO A 189 -4.84 -10.05 23.11
CA PRO A 189 -4.39 -10.27 24.48
C PRO A 189 -2.95 -10.78 24.43
N SER A 190 -2.02 -9.98 24.96
CA SER A 190 -0.67 -10.45 25.18
C SER A 190 -0.74 -11.68 26.10
N PRO A 191 0.05 -12.74 25.87
CA PRO A 191 0.14 -13.87 26.80
C PRO A 191 0.47 -13.46 28.24
N ARG A 192 0.87 -12.21 28.48
CA ARG A 192 1.17 -11.63 29.78
C ARG A 192 -0.07 -11.05 30.50
N ASP A 193 -1.17 -10.84 29.79
CA ASP A 193 -2.40 -10.26 30.34
C ASP A 193 -3.39 -11.32 30.82
N CYS A 194 -3.01 -12.60 30.76
CA CYS A 194 -3.79 -13.77 31.20
C CYS A 194 -3.29 -14.37 32.54
N SER A 195 -2.64 -13.58 33.38
CA SER A 195 -2.19 -14.02 34.70
C SER A 195 -2.92 -13.33 35.85
#